data_bef60d69d1709de0a926595d2619263b
#
_entry.id   bef60d69d1709de0a926595d2619263b
#
_cell.length_a   1.000
_cell.length_b   1.000
_cell.length_c   1.000
_cell.angle_alpha   90.00
_cell.angle_beta   90.00
_cell.angle_gamma   90.00
#
_symmetry.space_group_name_H-M   'P 1'
#
loop_
_entity.id
_entity.type
_entity.pdbx_description
1 polymer ?
#
loop_
_entity_poly.entity_id
_entity_poly.type
_entity_poly.pdbx_seq_one_letter_code
_entity_poly.pdbx_strand_id
1 'polypeptide(L)'
;LILVGRLASRALPGRGSDFVLELPPLRLPRIGNIVVKTLARVEWYLKEAVPLFVLGTLLLFFADRLHLLGFVERLARPVVSGWLGLPSQTAEAFVVGFLRRDFGAAGLFRLARAGALDPIQIVVAMVTITLFIPCIANFFMIVKERGWKTAAAIAAFILPFTLLVGGALNAILRAVPGPWR
;
A
#
# COMPACT_ATOMS: atom_id res chain seq x y z
N LEU A 1 -1.58 10.64 10.97
CA LEU A 1 -0.54 9.82 11.60
C LEU A 1 -0.60 9.88 13.12
N ILE A 2 -0.55 11.07 13.75
CA ILE A 2 -0.56 11.22 15.23
C ILE A 2 -1.84 10.63 15.85
N LEU A 3 -3.00 10.88 15.26
CA LEU A 3 -4.29 10.38 15.74
C LEU A 3 -4.36 8.85 15.67
N VAL A 4 -3.92 8.27 14.55
CA VAL A 4 -3.86 6.81 14.36
C VAL A 4 -2.84 6.19 15.32
N GLY A 5 -1.66 6.80 15.51
CA GLY A 5 -0.67 6.35 16.47
C GLY A 5 -1.20 6.35 17.91
N ARG A 6 -1.97 7.37 18.29
CA ARG A 6 -2.58 7.48 19.63
C ARG A 6 -3.71 6.46 19.85
N LEU A 7 -4.50 6.19 18.83
CA LEU A 7 -5.52 5.12 18.85
C LEU A 7 -4.88 3.73 18.92
N ALA A 8 -3.85 3.49 18.10
CA ALA A 8 -3.12 2.22 18.10
C ALA A 8 -2.42 1.96 19.43
N SER A 9 -1.80 2.98 20.05
CA SER A 9 -1.16 2.84 21.36
C SER A 9 -2.14 2.54 22.50
N ARG A 10 -3.42 2.92 22.37
CA ARG A 10 -4.48 2.57 23.32
C ARG A 10 -5.06 1.17 23.08
N ALA A 11 -5.09 0.72 21.84
CA ALA A 11 -5.66 -0.56 21.46
C ALA A 11 -4.69 -1.74 21.62
N LEU A 12 -3.38 -1.47 21.54
CA LEU A 12 -2.34 -2.49 21.70
C LEU A 12 -1.87 -2.56 23.13
N PRO A 13 -2.08 -3.67 23.86
CA PRO A 13 -1.52 -3.86 25.20
C PRO A 13 0.00 -4.03 25.04
N GLY A 14 0.75 -3.03 25.45
CA GLY A 14 2.20 -3.03 25.47
C GLY A 14 2.72 -2.08 26.56
N ARG A 15 3.76 -2.48 27.26
CA ARG A 15 4.51 -1.55 28.11
C ARG A 15 5.29 -0.63 27.19
N GLY A 16 5.10 0.70 27.34
CA GLY A 16 5.99 1.67 26.72
C GLY A 16 7.42 1.36 27.16
N SER A 17 8.32 1.12 26.20
CA SER A 17 9.73 1.06 26.54
C SER A 17 10.21 2.48 26.81
N ASP A 18 10.88 2.70 27.93
CA ASP A 18 11.58 3.95 28.19
C ASP A 18 12.65 4.11 27.10
N PHE A 19 12.43 5.09 26.23
CA PHE A 19 13.37 5.39 25.16
C PHE A 19 14.52 6.21 25.74
N VAL A 20 15.60 5.53 26.12
CA VAL A 20 16.84 6.19 26.53
C VAL A 20 17.60 6.57 25.26
N LEU A 21 17.58 7.85 24.90
CA LEU A 21 18.35 8.40 23.81
C LEU A 21 19.76 8.76 24.30
N GLU A 22 20.68 7.82 24.20
CA GLU A 22 22.10 8.16 24.31
C GLU A 22 22.53 8.89 23.04
N LEU A 23 22.85 10.18 23.16
CA LEU A 23 23.43 10.96 22.07
C LEU A 23 24.93 10.66 21.98
N PRO A 24 25.37 9.83 21.02
CA PRO A 24 26.81 9.61 20.83
C PRO A 24 27.48 10.91 20.39
N PRO A 25 28.75 11.14 20.77
CA PRO A 25 29.47 12.32 20.36
C PRO A 25 29.54 12.42 18.83
N LEU A 26 29.29 13.61 18.30
CA LEU A 26 29.36 13.90 16.89
C LEU A 26 30.79 13.65 16.38
N ARG A 27 30.96 12.55 15.65
CA ARG A 27 32.22 12.21 14.99
C ARG A 27 32.04 12.29 13.47
N LEU A 28 33.05 12.76 12.78
CA LEU A 28 33.07 12.75 11.31
C LEU A 28 32.93 11.29 10.81
N PRO A 29 32.00 11.03 9.91
CA PRO A 29 31.77 9.69 9.41
C PRO A 29 32.98 9.19 8.61
N ARG A 30 33.49 8.02 8.93
CA ARG A 30 34.55 7.36 8.15
C ARG A 30 33.94 6.70 6.92
N ILE A 31 34.35 7.10 5.73
CA ILE A 31 33.84 6.60 4.44
C ILE A 31 33.92 5.07 4.37
N GLY A 32 35.01 4.46 4.84
CA GLY A 32 35.15 3.00 4.89
C GLY A 32 34.05 2.31 5.69
N ASN A 33 33.67 2.85 6.86
CA ASN A 33 32.59 2.29 7.67
C ASN A 33 31.21 2.44 6.99
N ILE A 34 31.01 3.55 6.27
CA ILE A 34 29.78 3.78 5.53
C ILE A 34 29.65 2.74 4.42
N VAL A 35 30.71 2.55 3.62
CA VAL A 35 30.71 1.59 2.51
C VAL A 35 30.47 0.17 3.01
N VAL A 36 31.19 -0.28 4.04
CA VAL A 36 31.03 -1.63 4.59
C VAL A 36 29.61 -1.85 5.13
N LYS A 37 29.09 -0.91 5.91
CA LYS A 37 27.72 -1.01 6.45
C LYS A 37 26.65 -0.96 5.35
N THR A 38 26.87 -0.14 4.32
CA THR A 38 25.93 -0.03 3.20
C THR A 38 25.93 -1.31 2.38
N LEU A 39 27.09 -1.87 2.05
CA LEU A 39 27.21 -3.13 1.31
C LEU A 39 26.59 -4.29 2.08
N ALA A 40 26.87 -4.41 3.38
CA ALA A 40 26.26 -5.44 4.21
C ALA A 40 24.73 -5.32 4.28
N ARG A 41 24.19 -4.09 4.36
CA ARG A 41 22.75 -3.84 4.36
C ARG A 41 22.10 -4.12 3.01
N VAL A 42 22.76 -3.76 1.91
CA VAL A 42 22.31 -4.06 0.53
C VAL A 42 22.32 -5.56 0.28
N GLU A 43 23.39 -6.27 0.68
CA GLU A 43 23.47 -7.72 0.55
C GLU A 43 22.34 -8.43 1.32
N TRP A 44 22.12 -8.03 2.57
CA TRP A 44 21.04 -8.58 3.38
C TRP A 44 19.67 -8.30 2.74
N TYR A 45 19.42 -7.05 2.30
CA TYR A 45 18.20 -6.66 1.63
C TYR A 45 17.96 -7.45 0.34
N LEU A 46 18.98 -7.62 -0.49
CA LEU A 46 18.89 -8.41 -1.74
C LEU A 46 18.55 -9.87 -1.44
N LYS A 47 19.23 -10.49 -0.48
CA LYS A 47 18.96 -11.89 -0.10
C LYS A 47 17.54 -12.10 0.44
N GLU A 48 16.95 -11.10 1.05
CA GLU A 48 15.63 -11.21 1.66
C GLU A 48 14.51 -10.74 0.73
N ALA A 49 14.70 -9.62 0.03
CA ALA A 49 13.68 -9.02 -0.81
C ALA A 49 13.56 -9.68 -2.20
N VAL A 50 14.68 -10.10 -2.81
CA VAL A 50 14.68 -10.67 -4.16
C VAL A 50 13.87 -11.97 -4.25
N PRO A 51 14.04 -12.98 -3.37
CA PRO A 51 13.24 -14.19 -3.46
C PRO A 51 11.75 -13.93 -3.24
N LEU A 52 11.41 -13.01 -2.34
CA LEU A 52 10.02 -12.60 -2.10
C LEU A 52 9.40 -11.91 -3.33
N PHE A 53 10.20 -11.09 -4.00
CA PHE A 53 9.81 -10.41 -5.22
C PHE A 53 9.60 -11.37 -6.39
N VAL A 54 10.51 -12.33 -6.57
CA VAL A 54 10.39 -13.38 -7.59
C VAL A 54 9.15 -14.24 -7.31
N LEU A 55 8.93 -14.63 -6.05
CA LEU A 55 7.76 -15.39 -5.64
C LEU A 55 6.47 -14.63 -5.95
N GLY A 56 6.41 -13.34 -5.61
CA GLY A 56 5.25 -12.48 -5.87
C GLY A 56 4.97 -12.35 -7.38
N THR A 57 6.00 -12.17 -8.19
CA THR A 57 5.86 -12.09 -9.67
C THR A 57 5.42 -13.42 -10.28
N LEU A 58 5.95 -14.53 -9.77
CA LEU A 58 5.55 -15.87 -10.19
C LEU A 58 4.08 -16.16 -9.85
N LEU A 59 3.66 -15.80 -8.65
CA LEU A 59 2.29 -15.95 -8.18
C LEU A 59 1.33 -15.11 -9.03
N LEU A 60 1.73 -13.89 -9.40
CA LEU A 60 1.01 -13.04 -10.36
C LEU A 60 0.82 -13.70 -11.71
N PHE A 61 1.90 -14.23 -12.26
CA PHE A 61 1.88 -14.91 -13.54
C PHE A 61 0.91 -16.09 -13.56
N PHE A 62 0.94 -16.91 -12.50
CA PHE A 62 0.00 -18.02 -12.37
C PHE A 62 -1.45 -17.56 -12.13
N ALA A 63 -1.65 -16.52 -11.32
CA ALA A 63 -2.99 -15.97 -11.08
C ALA A 63 -3.62 -15.40 -12.36
N ASP A 64 -2.83 -14.74 -13.21
CA ASP A 64 -3.27 -14.26 -14.50
C ASP A 64 -3.60 -15.43 -15.45
N ARG A 65 -2.74 -16.43 -15.51
CA ARG A 65 -2.93 -17.62 -16.34
C ARG A 65 -4.16 -18.44 -15.97
N LEU A 66 -4.51 -18.47 -14.68
CA LEU A 66 -5.70 -19.14 -14.13
C LEU A 66 -6.97 -18.28 -14.18
N HIS A 67 -6.93 -17.10 -14.82
CA HIS A 67 -8.04 -16.13 -14.85
C HIS A 67 -8.57 -15.72 -13.45
N LEU A 68 -7.79 -15.94 -12.39
CA LEU A 68 -8.15 -15.56 -11.04
C LEU A 68 -8.26 -14.04 -10.88
N LEU A 69 -7.43 -13.28 -11.62
CA LEU A 69 -7.47 -11.81 -11.61
C LEU A 69 -8.83 -11.29 -12.10
N GLY A 70 -9.38 -11.87 -13.16
CA GLY A 70 -10.70 -11.50 -13.66
C GLY A 70 -11.84 -11.80 -12.69
N PHE A 71 -11.71 -12.85 -11.88
CA PHE A 71 -12.68 -13.14 -10.81
C PHE A 71 -12.61 -12.11 -9.69
N VAL A 72 -11.41 -11.78 -9.20
CA VAL A 72 -11.18 -10.76 -8.17
C VAL A 72 -11.63 -9.38 -8.66
N GLU A 73 -11.35 -9.05 -9.93
CA GLU A 73 -11.81 -7.82 -10.56
C GLU A 73 -13.34 -7.70 -10.58
N ARG A 74 -14.05 -8.76 -10.96
CA ARG A 74 -15.52 -8.78 -10.94
C ARG A 74 -16.08 -8.56 -9.54
N LEU A 75 -15.44 -9.11 -8.51
CA LEU A 75 -15.83 -8.93 -7.12
C LEU A 75 -15.53 -7.52 -6.61
N ALA A 76 -14.42 -6.91 -7.07
CA ALA A 76 -14.02 -5.56 -6.71
C ALA A 76 -14.82 -4.46 -7.42
N ARG A 77 -15.33 -4.71 -8.63
CA ARG A 77 -16.09 -3.74 -9.44
C ARG A 77 -17.20 -3.02 -8.68
N PRO A 78 -18.13 -3.68 -7.98
CA PRO A 78 -19.21 -2.97 -7.28
C PRO A 78 -18.71 -2.03 -6.20
N VAL A 79 -17.62 -2.37 -5.54
CA VAL A 79 -17.00 -1.52 -4.52
C VAL A 79 -16.27 -0.33 -5.15
N VAL A 80 -15.52 -0.57 -6.21
CA VAL A 80 -14.75 0.46 -6.91
C VAL A 80 -15.69 1.44 -7.65
N SER A 81 -16.70 0.95 -8.35
CA SER A 81 -17.60 1.81 -9.12
C SER A 81 -18.73 2.39 -8.26
N GLY A 82 -19.29 1.63 -7.32
CA GLY A 82 -20.40 2.07 -6.48
C GLY A 82 -19.97 2.99 -5.33
N TRP A 83 -18.92 2.60 -4.60
CA TRP A 83 -18.50 3.32 -3.40
C TRP A 83 -17.45 4.40 -3.67
N LEU A 84 -16.43 4.07 -4.45
CA LEU A 84 -15.36 5.02 -4.78
C LEU A 84 -15.72 5.94 -5.97
N GLY A 85 -16.79 5.64 -6.74
CA GLY A 85 -17.21 6.41 -7.90
C GLY A 85 -16.20 6.39 -9.07
N LEU A 86 -15.39 5.35 -9.13
CA LEU A 86 -14.34 5.19 -10.15
C LEU A 86 -14.85 4.34 -11.33
N PRO A 87 -14.35 4.55 -12.55
CA PRO A 87 -14.66 3.68 -13.68
C PRO A 87 -14.27 2.22 -13.42
N SER A 88 -15.01 1.27 -13.98
CA SER A 88 -14.74 -0.17 -13.79
C SER A 88 -13.33 -0.61 -14.21
N GLN A 89 -12.72 0.10 -15.15
CA GLN A 89 -11.34 -0.13 -15.60
C GLN A 89 -10.28 0.13 -14.50
N THR A 90 -10.62 0.96 -13.50
CA THR A 90 -9.71 1.19 -12.35
C THR A 90 -9.65 -0.01 -11.41
N ALA A 91 -10.65 -0.89 -11.43
CA ALA A 91 -10.64 -2.11 -10.62
C ALA A 91 -9.43 -3.00 -10.96
N GLU A 92 -9.10 -3.13 -12.24
CA GLU A 92 -7.90 -3.84 -12.69
C GLU A 92 -6.63 -3.22 -12.11
N ALA A 93 -6.51 -1.89 -12.16
CA ALA A 93 -5.35 -1.19 -11.61
C ALA A 93 -5.22 -1.40 -10.08
N PHE A 94 -6.32 -1.48 -9.33
CA PHE A 94 -6.31 -1.78 -7.90
C PHE A 94 -5.93 -3.24 -7.61
N VAL A 95 -6.44 -4.19 -8.38
CA VAL A 95 -6.11 -5.61 -8.24
C VAL A 95 -4.62 -5.85 -8.53
N VAL A 96 -4.11 -5.28 -9.62
CA VAL A 96 -2.69 -5.34 -9.96
C VAL A 96 -1.86 -4.59 -8.92
N GLY A 97 -2.35 -3.47 -8.40
CA GLY A 97 -1.72 -2.70 -7.32
C GLY A 97 -1.63 -3.45 -5.98
N PHE A 98 -2.60 -4.33 -5.69
CA PHE A 98 -2.53 -5.23 -4.53
C PHE A 98 -1.36 -6.21 -4.63
N LEU A 99 -1.09 -6.68 -5.82
CA LEU A 99 0.02 -7.59 -6.06
C LEU A 99 1.35 -6.83 -6.12
N ARG A 100 1.36 -5.72 -6.82
CA ARG A 100 2.53 -4.85 -6.95
C ARG A 100 2.11 -3.38 -7.12
N ARG A 101 2.35 -2.60 -6.09
CA ARG A 101 1.92 -1.20 -5.97
C ARG A 101 2.31 -0.32 -7.18
N ASP A 102 3.52 -0.50 -7.69
CA ASP A 102 4.05 0.29 -8.79
C ASP A 102 3.25 0.11 -10.08
N PHE A 103 2.82 -1.12 -10.37
CA PHE A 103 1.99 -1.41 -11.56
C PHE A 103 0.58 -0.85 -11.43
N GLY A 104 0.00 -0.88 -10.23
CA GLY A 104 -1.28 -0.25 -9.96
C GLY A 104 -1.25 1.26 -10.20
N ALA A 105 -0.21 1.94 -9.69
CA ALA A 105 -0.01 3.36 -9.93
C ALA A 105 0.21 3.68 -11.41
N ALA A 106 1.01 2.87 -12.12
CA ALA A 106 1.22 3.02 -13.57
C ALA A 106 -0.07 2.79 -14.37
N GLY A 107 -0.92 1.85 -13.95
CA GLY A 107 -2.25 1.61 -14.54
C GLY A 107 -3.16 2.82 -14.40
N LEU A 108 -3.25 3.38 -13.19
CA LEU A 108 -4.02 4.61 -12.93
C LEU A 108 -3.49 5.81 -13.73
N PHE A 109 -2.18 5.95 -13.83
CA PHE A 109 -1.55 7.01 -14.62
C PHE A 109 -1.90 6.90 -16.12
N ARG A 110 -1.93 5.69 -16.67
CA ARG A 110 -2.36 5.46 -18.07
C ARG A 110 -3.81 5.84 -18.27
N LEU A 111 -4.72 5.46 -17.35
CA LEU A 111 -6.14 5.82 -17.40
C LEU A 111 -6.35 7.33 -17.31
N ALA A 112 -5.60 7.99 -16.43
CA ALA A 112 -5.63 9.45 -16.29
C ALA A 112 -5.17 10.15 -17.58
N ARG A 113 -4.07 9.69 -18.20
CA ARG A 113 -3.58 10.24 -19.48
C ARG A 113 -4.52 9.98 -20.65
N ALA A 114 -5.24 8.88 -20.64
CA ALA A 114 -6.25 8.55 -21.65
C ALA A 114 -7.55 9.37 -21.49
N GLY A 115 -7.64 10.25 -20.47
CA GLY A 115 -8.85 11.03 -20.19
C GLY A 115 -10.02 10.20 -19.66
N ALA A 116 -9.75 8.97 -19.20
CA ALA A 116 -10.78 8.08 -18.67
C ALA A 116 -11.16 8.39 -17.22
N LEU A 117 -10.45 9.31 -16.56
CA LEU A 117 -10.64 9.69 -15.17
C LEU A 117 -10.86 11.20 -15.07
N ASP A 118 -11.91 11.60 -14.37
CA ASP A 118 -12.12 13.00 -13.96
C ASP A 118 -11.07 13.43 -12.92
N PRO A 119 -10.77 14.74 -12.77
CA PRO A 119 -9.82 15.22 -11.77
C PRO A 119 -10.12 14.74 -10.35
N ILE A 120 -11.40 14.69 -9.96
CA ILE A 120 -11.84 14.15 -8.66
C ILE A 120 -11.50 12.66 -8.56
N GLN A 121 -11.76 11.88 -9.60
CA GLN A 121 -11.47 10.46 -9.65
C GLN A 121 -9.97 10.17 -9.57
N ILE A 122 -9.14 11.02 -10.17
CA ILE A 122 -7.67 10.92 -10.06
C ILE A 122 -7.24 11.07 -8.59
N VAL A 123 -7.73 12.10 -7.91
CA VAL A 123 -7.39 12.33 -6.48
C VAL A 123 -7.86 11.17 -5.62
N VAL A 124 -9.10 10.72 -5.77
CA VAL A 124 -9.67 9.59 -5.01
C VAL A 124 -8.87 8.33 -5.27
N ALA A 125 -8.56 8.01 -6.53
CA ALA A 125 -7.80 6.82 -6.91
C ALA A 125 -6.37 6.87 -6.32
N MET A 126 -5.69 8.01 -6.40
CA MET A 126 -4.33 8.17 -5.89
C MET A 126 -4.27 8.08 -4.36
N VAL A 127 -5.22 8.69 -3.65
CA VAL A 127 -5.31 8.56 -2.19
C VAL A 127 -5.61 7.13 -1.79
N THR A 128 -6.57 6.49 -2.45
CA THR A 128 -6.97 5.12 -2.16
C THR A 128 -5.81 4.15 -2.38
N ILE A 129 -5.10 4.21 -3.52
CA ILE A 129 -3.98 3.31 -3.79
C ILE A 129 -2.80 3.57 -2.86
N THR A 130 -2.64 4.79 -2.38
CA THR A 130 -1.59 5.16 -1.42
C THR A 130 -1.87 4.61 -0.02
N LEU A 131 -3.12 4.62 0.41
CA LEU A 131 -3.57 4.05 1.69
C LEU A 131 -3.67 2.52 1.63
N PHE A 132 -3.88 1.97 0.45
CA PHE A 132 -3.96 0.53 0.20
C PHE A 132 -2.57 -0.11 0.26
N ILE A 133 -2.00 -0.19 1.46
CA ILE A 133 -0.59 -0.48 1.71
C ILE A 133 -0.19 -1.95 1.57
N PRO A 134 -0.98 -2.98 1.89
CA PRO A 134 -0.43 -4.32 1.85
C PRO A 134 -0.40 -4.87 0.42
N CYS A 135 0.63 -4.51 -0.34
CA CYS A 135 1.04 -5.35 -1.44
C CYS A 135 1.45 -6.72 -0.87
N ILE A 136 1.32 -7.76 -1.67
CA ILE A 136 1.54 -9.14 -1.24
C ILE A 136 2.93 -9.34 -0.61
N ALA A 137 3.95 -8.66 -1.15
CA ALA A 137 5.31 -8.70 -0.62
C ALA A 137 5.40 -8.10 0.80
N ASN A 138 4.75 -6.95 1.04
CA ASN A 138 4.72 -6.33 2.36
C ASN A 138 3.91 -7.17 3.36
N PHE A 139 2.81 -7.78 2.92
CA PHE A 139 2.04 -8.69 3.75
C PHE A 139 2.88 -9.88 4.22
N PHE A 140 3.62 -10.54 3.32
CA PHE A 140 4.52 -11.65 3.70
C PHE A 140 5.66 -11.20 4.60
N MET A 141 6.18 -9.99 4.42
CA MET A 141 7.19 -9.43 5.31
C MET A 141 6.64 -9.26 6.73
N ILE A 142 5.44 -8.72 6.88
CA ILE A 142 4.77 -8.59 8.19
C ILE A 142 4.51 -9.97 8.80
N VAL A 143 4.11 -10.96 8.00
CA VAL A 143 3.91 -12.34 8.48
C VAL A 143 5.23 -12.90 9.03
N LYS A 144 6.34 -12.67 8.34
CA LYS A 144 7.66 -13.13 8.77
C LYS A 144 8.13 -12.46 10.05
N GLU A 145 7.91 -11.15 10.19
CA GLU A 145 8.39 -10.38 11.35
C GLU A 145 7.47 -10.45 12.57
N ARG A 146 6.17 -10.45 12.35
CA ARG A 146 5.15 -10.29 13.42
C ARG A 146 4.17 -11.46 13.52
N GLY A 147 4.25 -12.42 12.60
CA GLY A 147 3.37 -13.57 12.55
C GLY A 147 2.06 -13.32 11.80
N TRP A 148 1.40 -14.42 11.43
CA TRP A 148 0.19 -14.43 10.60
C TRP A 148 -0.99 -13.66 11.24
N LYS A 149 -1.19 -13.81 12.54
CA LYS A 149 -2.31 -13.16 13.26
C LYS A 149 -2.24 -11.63 13.16
N THR A 150 -1.05 -11.08 13.37
CA THR A 150 -0.81 -9.64 13.30
C THR A 150 -0.95 -9.13 11.87
N ALA A 151 -0.40 -9.85 10.89
CA ALA A 151 -0.54 -9.49 9.47
C ALA A 151 -2.00 -9.48 9.02
N ALA A 152 -2.77 -10.50 9.39
CA ALA A 152 -4.19 -10.58 9.09
C ALA A 152 -5.01 -9.46 9.77
N ALA A 153 -4.71 -9.14 11.03
CA ALA A 153 -5.37 -8.05 11.75
C ALA A 153 -5.09 -6.68 11.10
N ILE A 154 -3.84 -6.43 10.70
CA ILE A 154 -3.45 -5.20 9.99
C ILE A 154 -4.17 -5.12 8.64
N ALA A 155 -4.19 -6.19 7.86
CA ALA A 155 -4.88 -6.21 6.56
C ALA A 155 -6.40 -6.00 6.72
N ALA A 156 -7.03 -6.67 7.70
CA ALA A 156 -8.45 -6.52 8.01
C ALA A 156 -8.83 -5.12 8.48
N PHE A 157 -7.90 -4.37 9.09
CA PHE A 157 -8.11 -2.97 9.46
C PHE A 157 -7.90 -2.03 8.28
N ILE A 158 -6.82 -2.21 7.51
CA ILE A 158 -6.44 -1.29 6.43
C ILE A 158 -7.44 -1.32 5.28
N LEU A 159 -7.95 -2.50 4.89
CA LEU A 159 -8.91 -2.62 3.80
C LEU A 159 -10.17 -1.77 3.99
N PRO A 160 -10.96 -1.93 5.08
CA PRO A 160 -12.15 -1.12 5.29
C PRO A 160 -11.80 0.35 5.54
N PHE A 161 -10.69 0.64 6.21
CA PHE A 161 -10.23 2.00 6.45
C PHE A 161 -9.95 2.76 5.13
N THR A 162 -9.24 2.13 4.20
CA THR A 162 -8.93 2.69 2.88
C THR A 162 -10.20 2.95 2.07
N LEU A 163 -11.15 2.01 2.09
CA LEU A 163 -12.43 2.15 1.40
C LEU A 163 -13.29 3.27 2.02
N LEU A 164 -13.31 3.38 3.33
CA LEU A 164 -14.02 4.47 4.02
C LEU A 164 -13.43 5.83 3.68
N VAL A 165 -12.12 5.98 3.73
CA VAL A 165 -11.45 7.24 3.40
C VAL A 165 -11.65 7.59 1.93
N GLY A 166 -11.49 6.64 1.01
CA GLY A 166 -11.70 6.85 -0.43
C GLY A 166 -13.13 7.24 -0.76
N GLY A 167 -14.12 6.55 -0.18
CA GLY A 167 -15.53 6.85 -0.36
C GLY A 167 -15.94 8.19 0.25
N ALA A 168 -15.48 8.49 1.46
CA ALA A 168 -15.71 9.79 2.10
C ALA A 168 -15.10 10.93 1.28
N LEU A 169 -13.88 10.74 0.78
CA LEU A 169 -13.21 11.74 -0.07
C LEU A 169 -13.99 11.96 -1.37
N ASN A 170 -14.47 10.92 -2.03
CA ASN A 170 -15.31 11.01 -3.21
C ASN A 170 -16.61 11.80 -2.92
N ALA A 171 -17.29 11.47 -1.81
CA ALA A 171 -18.51 12.15 -1.41
C ALA A 171 -18.27 13.65 -1.11
N ILE A 172 -17.21 13.97 -0.36
CA ILE A 172 -16.86 15.36 -0.02
C ILE A 172 -16.50 16.16 -1.27
N LEU A 173 -15.64 15.65 -2.14
CA LEU A 173 -15.20 16.36 -3.34
C LEU A 173 -16.33 16.56 -4.35
N ARG A 174 -17.31 15.66 -4.40
CA ARG A 174 -18.51 15.83 -5.23
C ARG A 174 -19.54 16.76 -4.62
N ALA A 175 -19.61 16.88 -3.29
CA ALA A 175 -20.52 17.78 -2.59
C ALA A 175 -20.05 19.24 -2.60
N VAL A 176 -18.73 19.46 -2.65
CA VAL A 176 -18.14 20.81 -2.68
C VAL A 176 -18.08 21.32 -4.13
N PRO A 177 -18.81 22.40 -4.50
CA PRO A 177 -18.67 23.00 -5.82
C PRO A 177 -17.28 23.66 -5.93
N GLY A 178 -16.41 23.06 -6.74
CA GLY A 178 -15.03 23.50 -6.93
C GLY A 178 -14.66 23.62 -8.41
N PRO A 179 -13.49 24.22 -8.72
CA PRO A 179 -13.00 24.43 -10.09
C PRO A 179 -12.63 23.15 -10.86
N TRP A 180 -12.85 21.98 -10.28
CA TRP A 180 -12.58 20.66 -10.84
C TRP A 180 -13.79 19.97 -11.51
N ARG A 181 -14.86 20.72 -11.74
CA ARG A 181 -16.03 20.29 -12.53
C ARG A 181 -15.94 20.73 -13.96
#